data_522f88e94c715d390092417a18491d28
#
_entry.id   522f88e94c715d390092417a18491d28
#
_cell.length_a   1.000
_cell.length_b   1.000
_cell.length_c   1.000
_cell.angle_alpha   90.00
_cell.angle_beta   90.00
_cell.angle_gamma   90.00
#
_symmetry.space_group_name_H-M   'P 1'
#
loop_
_entity.id
_entity.type
_entity.pdbx_description
1 polymer ?
#
loop_
_entity_poly.entity_id
_entity_poly.type
_entity_poly.pdbx_seq_one_letter_code
_entity_poly.pdbx_strand_id
1 'polypeptide(L)'
;NLLTKEFGLPKEKLLVTVYHEDNESFNFWKKIAGLSDDKIIKISTSDNFWSMGDTGPCGPCSEIFYDHGDKLKGGPPGSPDEDGDRFIEIWNLVFMQYEQISKEKRINLPKPSVDTGMGLERMTAVLQNTHDNYNIDHFKKIMGASSEILKSPIDNKTIASHRVIADHLRASSFLIA
;
A
#
# COMPACT_ATOMS: atom_id res chain seq x y z
N ASN A 1 -7.45 6.79 -13.63
CA ASN A 1 -8.90 6.68 -13.90
C ASN A 1 -9.63 5.86 -12.83
N LEU A 2 -9.18 4.64 -12.48
CA LEU A 2 -9.84 3.78 -11.49
C LEU A 2 -10.07 4.50 -10.16
N LEU A 3 -9.02 5.03 -9.54
CA LEU A 3 -9.12 5.69 -8.24
C LEU A 3 -9.98 6.95 -8.26
N THR A 4 -9.84 7.79 -9.29
CA THR A 4 -10.47 9.12 -9.30
C THR A 4 -11.83 9.17 -9.98
N LYS A 5 -12.11 8.26 -10.93
CA LYS A 5 -13.40 8.26 -11.67
C LYS A 5 -14.34 7.15 -11.16
N GLU A 6 -13.83 5.94 -11.03
CA GLU A 6 -14.67 4.81 -10.61
C GLU A 6 -14.87 4.80 -9.08
N PHE A 7 -13.79 4.99 -8.32
CA PHE A 7 -13.85 5.03 -6.85
C PHE A 7 -14.12 6.44 -6.29
N GLY A 8 -14.06 7.48 -7.13
CA GLY A 8 -14.40 8.83 -6.73
C GLY A 8 -13.43 9.47 -5.72
N LEU A 9 -12.20 8.99 -5.62
CA LEU A 9 -11.25 9.58 -4.68
C LEU A 9 -10.80 10.97 -5.14
N PRO A 10 -10.74 11.95 -4.24
CA PRO A 10 -10.25 13.28 -4.53
C PRO A 10 -8.80 13.26 -5.01
N LYS A 11 -8.52 13.82 -6.18
CA LYS A 11 -7.18 13.81 -6.78
C LYS A 11 -6.15 14.53 -5.90
N GLU A 12 -6.56 15.58 -5.21
CA GLU A 12 -5.72 16.36 -4.30
C GLU A 12 -5.23 15.57 -3.08
N LYS A 13 -5.93 14.49 -2.73
CA LYS A 13 -5.52 13.57 -1.66
C LYS A 13 -4.59 12.45 -2.11
N LEU A 14 -4.32 12.37 -3.40
CA LEU A 14 -3.40 11.37 -3.95
C LEU A 14 -2.02 11.97 -4.14
N LEU A 15 -1.01 11.19 -3.79
CA LEU A 15 0.38 11.43 -4.15
C LEU A 15 1.03 10.11 -4.56
N VAL A 16 2.16 10.19 -5.24
CA VAL A 16 2.86 9.00 -5.71
C VAL A 16 4.33 9.07 -5.35
N THR A 17 4.92 7.89 -5.16
CA THR A 17 6.37 7.74 -5.06
C THR A 17 6.91 7.09 -6.33
N VAL A 18 8.16 7.37 -6.65
CA VAL A 18 8.92 6.72 -7.71
C VAL A 18 10.34 6.48 -7.24
N TYR A 19 10.98 5.44 -7.74
CA TYR A 19 12.40 5.22 -7.50
C TYR A 19 13.20 6.41 -8.04
N HIS A 20 14.20 6.88 -7.30
CA HIS A 20 14.88 8.15 -7.58
C HIS A 20 15.55 8.21 -8.95
N GLU A 21 15.98 7.08 -9.49
CA GLU A 21 16.57 6.97 -10.83
C GLU A 21 15.54 6.76 -11.95
N ASP A 22 14.28 6.44 -11.60
CA ASP A 22 13.21 6.17 -12.58
C ASP A 22 12.56 7.47 -13.06
N ASN A 23 13.27 8.14 -13.96
CA ASN A 23 12.75 9.36 -14.60
C ASN A 23 11.62 9.08 -15.59
N GLU A 24 11.51 7.86 -16.10
CA GLU A 24 10.45 7.47 -17.03
C GLU A 24 9.09 7.45 -16.31
N SER A 25 9.00 6.76 -15.18
CA SER A 25 7.79 6.75 -14.34
C SER A 25 7.43 8.14 -13.82
N PHE A 26 8.42 8.93 -13.39
CA PHE A 26 8.19 10.32 -13.02
C PHE A 26 7.51 11.12 -14.13
N ASN A 27 8.01 11.02 -15.36
CA ASN A 27 7.45 11.71 -16.52
C ASN A 27 6.06 11.18 -16.92
N PHE A 28 5.81 9.88 -16.77
CA PHE A 28 4.47 9.32 -17.01
C PHE A 28 3.44 9.84 -16.02
N TRP A 29 3.76 9.94 -14.74
CA TRP A 29 2.87 10.53 -13.76
C TRP A 29 2.51 11.98 -14.08
N LYS A 30 3.48 12.78 -14.53
CA LYS A 30 3.23 14.15 -15.00
C LYS A 30 2.36 14.17 -16.26
N LYS A 31 2.75 13.42 -17.28
CA LYS A 31 2.14 13.52 -18.62
C LYS A 31 0.77 12.85 -18.70
N ILE A 32 0.59 11.68 -18.06
CA ILE A 32 -0.61 10.85 -18.19
C ILE A 32 -1.61 11.15 -17.06
N ALA A 33 -1.15 11.17 -15.82
CA ALA A 33 -2.01 11.45 -14.67
C ALA A 33 -2.18 12.95 -14.40
N GLY A 34 -1.34 13.80 -14.99
CA GLY A 34 -1.37 15.25 -14.80
C GLY A 34 -1.08 15.63 -13.35
N LEU A 35 -0.17 14.93 -12.69
CA LEU A 35 0.29 15.29 -11.35
C LEU A 35 1.33 16.41 -11.44
N SER A 36 1.30 17.32 -10.48
CA SER A 36 2.35 18.32 -10.26
C SER A 36 3.57 17.71 -9.59
N ASP A 37 4.72 18.36 -9.71
CA ASP A 37 6.00 17.84 -9.21
C ASP A 37 6.00 17.59 -7.69
N ASP A 38 5.28 18.41 -6.93
CA ASP A 38 5.08 18.28 -5.49
C ASP A 38 4.26 17.05 -5.07
N LYS A 39 3.55 16.43 -6.01
CA LYS A 39 2.77 15.20 -5.82
C LYS A 39 3.51 13.94 -6.24
N ILE A 40 4.75 14.06 -6.73
CA ILE A 40 5.58 12.93 -7.18
C ILE A 40 6.89 12.94 -6.39
N ILE A 41 7.01 12.05 -5.42
CA ILE A 41 8.14 12.00 -4.50
C ILE A 41 9.15 10.97 -5.00
N LYS A 42 10.42 11.37 -5.11
CA LYS A 42 11.51 10.46 -5.46
C LYS A 42 12.11 9.84 -4.20
N ILE A 43 12.08 8.52 -4.13
CA ILE A 43 12.60 7.74 -3.00
C ILE A 43 13.90 7.04 -3.42
N SER A 44 14.94 7.22 -2.63
CA SER A 44 16.28 6.64 -2.89
C SER A 44 16.53 5.31 -2.17
N THR A 45 15.67 4.94 -1.25
CA THR A 45 15.75 3.70 -0.48
C THR A 45 15.21 2.50 -1.27
N SER A 46 15.28 1.32 -0.67
CA SER A 46 14.72 0.09 -1.23
C SER A 46 13.19 0.08 -1.32
N ASP A 47 12.51 1.04 -0.70
CA ASP A 47 11.04 1.08 -0.63
C ASP A 47 10.42 1.19 -2.03
N ASN A 48 11.05 1.96 -2.92
CA ASN A 48 10.63 2.02 -4.32
C ASN A 48 11.48 1.15 -5.27
N PHE A 49 12.14 0.12 -4.76
CA PHE A 49 12.80 -0.91 -5.57
C PHE A 49 12.42 -2.31 -5.07
N TRP A 50 11.46 -2.90 -5.73
CA TRP A 50 10.93 -4.21 -5.35
C TRP A 50 11.86 -5.35 -5.76
N SER A 51 12.00 -6.34 -4.90
CA SER A 51 12.72 -7.58 -5.16
C SER A 51 11.91 -8.76 -4.65
N MET A 52 11.87 -9.85 -5.42
CA MET A 52 11.19 -11.08 -5.05
C MET A 52 11.83 -11.75 -3.82
N GLY A 53 13.13 -11.54 -3.63
CA GLY A 53 13.95 -12.07 -2.55
C GLY A 53 15.42 -11.83 -2.84
N ASP A 54 16.29 -12.68 -2.29
CA ASP A 54 17.74 -12.61 -2.54
C ASP A 54 18.09 -12.83 -4.01
N THR A 55 17.26 -13.59 -4.72
CA THR A 55 17.36 -13.86 -6.17
C THR A 55 15.96 -13.81 -6.79
N GLY A 56 15.91 -13.60 -8.11
CA GLY A 56 14.68 -13.55 -8.88
C GLY A 56 14.37 -12.18 -9.46
N PRO A 57 13.18 -12.00 -10.04
CA PRO A 57 12.77 -10.74 -10.66
C PRO A 57 12.82 -9.58 -9.68
N CYS A 58 13.26 -8.42 -10.17
CA CYS A 58 13.28 -7.19 -9.41
C CYS A 58 13.21 -5.96 -10.33
N GLY A 59 12.95 -4.81 -9.75
CA GLY A 59 12.93 -3.55 -10.47
C GLY A 59 12.33 -2.40 -9.68
N PRO A 60 12.39 -1.18 -10.24
CA PRO A 60 11.78 -0.03 -9.61
C PRO A 60 10.27 -0.22 -9.49
N CYS A 61 9.69 0.41 -8.50
CA CYS A 61 8.24 0.47 -8.33
C CYS A 61 7.78 1.90 -8.10
N SER A 62 6.48 2.10 -8.29
CA SER A 62 5.81 3.36 -8.04
C SER A 62 4.58 3.07 -7.20
N GLU A 63 4.45 3.78 -6.10
CA GLU A 63 3.37 3.56 -5.15
C GLU A 63 2.42 4.75 -5.16
N ILE A 64 1.15 4.47 -4.91
CA ILE A 64 0.11 5.49 -4.79
C ILE A 64 -0.31 5.55 -3.33
N PHE A 65 -0.22 6.74 -2.76
CA PHE A 65 -0.61 7.03 -1.38
C PHE A 65 -1.88 7.87 -1.34
N TYR A 66 -2.64 7.67 -0.28
CA TYR A 66 -3.79 8.49 0.06
C TYR A 66 -3.50 9.30 1.33
N ASP A 67 -3.74 10.61 1.27
CA ASP A 67 -3.64 11.53 2.41
C ASP A 67 -4.99 11.58 3.15
N HIS A 68 -5.05 11.03 4.34
CA HIS A 68 -6.23 11.11 5.22
C HIS A 68 -6.48 12.52 5.77
N GLY A 69 -5.48 13.40 5.67
CA GLY A 69 -5.57 14.80 6.10
C GLY A 69 -4.84 15.08 7.41
N ASP A 70 -4.74 16.35 7.72
CA ASP A 70 -3.90 16.93 8.77
C ASP A 70 -4.36 16.61 10.22
N LYS A 71 -5.52 16.00 10.39
CA LYS A 71 -6.00 15.53 11.69
C LYS A 71 -5.27 14.29 12.19
N LEU A 72 -4.62 13.56 11.29
CA LEU A 72 -3.78 12.41 11.62
C LEU A 72 -2.30 12.82 11.63
N LYS A 73 -1.54 12.16 12.48
CA LYS A 73 -0.09 12.32 12.52
C LYS A 73 0.54 11.58 11.35
N GLY A 74 1.63 12.11 10.85
CA GLY A 74 2.43 11.55 9.78
C GLY A 74 2.77 12.54 8.70
N GLY A 75 3.94 12.38 8.12
CA GLY A 75 4.44 13.11 6.97
C GLY A 75 4.30 12.31 5.67
N PRO A 76 4.57 12.94 4.53
CA PRO A 76 4.59 12.23 3.27
C PRO A 76 5.73 11.20 3.23
N PRO A 77 5.63 10.17 2.36
CA PRO A 77 6.68 9.17 2.18
C PRO A 77 8.06 9.81 1.96
N GLY A 78 9.10 9.25 2.55
CA GLY A 78 10.47 9.77 2.53
C GLY A 78 10.73 10.92 3.51
N SER A 79 9.75 11.34 4.30
CA SER A 79 9.93 12.34 5.35
C SER A 79 10.30 11.70 6.69
N PRO A 80 10.88 12.44 7.65
CA PRO A 80 11.20 11.90 8.97
C PRO A 80 9.99 11.38 9.77
N ASP A 81 8.79 11.85 9.43
CA ASP A 81 7.54 11.53 10.12
C ASP A 81 6.64 10.58 9.30
N GLU A 82 7.19 9.85 8.34
CA GLU A 82 6.43 8.97 7.43
C GLU A 82 5.70 7.82 8.13
N ASP A 83 6.17 7.38 9.29
CA ASP A 83 5.58 6.26 10.08
C ASP A 83 4.18 6.55 10.66
N GLY A 84 3.59 7.71 10.37
CA GLY A 84 2.27 8.06 10.86
C GLY A 84 1.13 7.49 10.01
N ASP A 85 -0.09 7.57 10.56
CA ASP A 85 -1.31 7.05 9.93
C ASP A 85 -1.90 7.96 8.83
N ARG A 86 -1.30 9.13 8.59
CA ARG A 86 -1.85 10.12 7.66
C ARG A 86 -1.76 9.67 6.21
N PHE A 87 -0.58 9.23 5.78
CA PHE A 87 -0.34 8.80 4.41
C PHE A 87 -0.31 7.28 4.35
N ILE A 88 -1.22 6.68 3.62
CA ILE A 88 -1.27 5.23 3.46
C ILE A 88 -1.06 4.84 2.02
N GLU A 89 -0.12 3.92 1.77
CA GLU A 89 0.02 3.28 0.47
C GLU A 89 -1.21 2.44 0.19
N ILE A 90 -1.88 2.71 -0.92
CA ILE A 90 -3.08 1.99 -1.36
C ILE A 90 -2.82 1.10 -2.58
N TRP A 91 -1.80 1.41 -3.39
CA TRP A 91 -1.52 0.68 -4.62
C TRP A 91 -0.04 0.75 -4.98
N ASN A 92 0.57 -0.40 -5.27
CA ASN A 92 1.94 -0.51 -5.74
C ASN A 92 1.96 -1.00 -7.20
N LEU A 93 2.76 -0.35 -8.05
CA LEU A 93 3.00 -0.69 -9.45
C LEU A 93 4.48 -1.09 -9.59
N VAL A 94 4.74 -2.36 -9.86
CA VAL A 94 6.11 -2.91 -9.92
C VAL A 94 6.53 -3.10 -11.38
N PHE A 95 7.68 -2.55 -11.73
CA PHE A 95 8.27 -2.64 -13.07
C PHE A 95 9.45 -3.61 -13.05
N MET A 96 9.18 -4.89 -13.20
CA MET A 96 10.21 -5.94 -13.21
C MET A 96 11.04 -5.84 -14.49
N GLN A 97 12.21 -5.24 -14.38
CA GLN A 97 13.14 -5.00 -15.48
C GLN A 97 14.38 -5.88 -15.40
N TYR A 98 14.65 -6.41 -14.20
CA TYR A 98 15.89 -7.12 -13.90
C TYR A 98 15.61 -8.47 -13.25
N GLU A 99 16.62 -9.33 -13.31
CA GLU A 99 16.71 -10.56 -12.52
C GLU A 99 17.97 -10.51 -11.67
N GLN A 100 17.81 -10.64 -10.36
CA GLN A 100 18.88 -10.78 -9.40
C GLN A 100 19.34 -12.23 -9.41
N ILE A 101 20.53 -12.50 -9.92
CA ILE A 101 21.11 -13.86 -9.99
C ILE A 101 21.85 -14.22 -8.69
N SER A 102 22.51 -13.22 -8.09
CA SER A 102 23.20 -13.32 -6.80
C SER A 102 23.29 -11.93 -6.18
N LYS A 103 23.75 -11.82 -4.93
CA LYS A 103 23.92 -10.52 -4.26
C LYS A 103 24.70 -9.49 -5.09
N GLU A 104 25.62 -9.96 -5.95
CA GLU A 104 26.52 -9.09 -6.70
C GLU A 104 26.18 -9.02 -8.20
N LYS A 105 25.28 -9.89 -8.68
CA LYS A 105 25.00 -10.02 -10.11
C LYS A 105 23.53 -9.84 -10.42
N ARG A 106 23.23 -8.78 -11.14
CA ARG A 106 21.90 -8.48 -11.71
C ARG A 106 22.01 -8.37 -13.23
N ILE A 107 21.05 -8.92 -13.94
CA ILE A 107 20.95 -8.86 -15.40
C ILE A 107 19.60 -8.28 -15.81
N ASN A 108 19.52 -7.76 -17.02
CA ASN A 108 18.24 -7.32 -17.57
C ASN A 108 17.39 -8.53 -17.92
N LEU A 109 16.10 -8.46 -17.62
CA LEU A 109 15.13 -9.41 -18.15
C LEU A 109 15.02 -9.26 -19.67
N PRO A 110 14.99 -10.36 -20.42
CA PRO A 110 14.83 -10.30 -21.87
C PRO A 110 13.49 -9.67 -22.29
N LYS A 111 12.49 -9.75 -21.41
CA LYS A 111 11.18 -9.14 -21.59
C LYS A 111 10.72 -8.57 -20.25
N PRO A 112 10.81 -7.24 -20.05
CA PRO A 112 10.28 -6.59 -18.87
C PRO A 112 8.78 -6.85 -18.70
N SER A 113 8.32 -6.90 -17.46
CA SER A 113 6.92 -7.08 -17.13
C SER A 113 6.48 -6.13 -16.01
N VAL A 114 5.18 -5.95 -15.89
CA VAL A 114 4.55 -5.12 -14.86
C VAL A 114 3.69 -6.01 -14.00
N ASP A 115 3.82 -5.85 -12.70
CA ASP A 115 2.92 -6.44 -11.72
C ASP A 115 2.34 -5.34 -10.84
N THR A 116 1.25 -5.64 -10.13
CA THR A 116 0.60 -4.64 -9.30
C THR A 116 -0.05 -5.28 -8.08
N GLY A 117 0.03 -4.59 -6.94
CA GLY A 117 -0.62 -4.99 -5.70
C GLY A 117 -1.42 -3.83 -5.12
N MET A 118 -2.72 -4.07 -4.88
CA MET A 118 -3.60 -3.11 -4.21
C MET A 118 -4.04 -3.70 -2.87
N GLY A 119 -3.85 -2.95 -1.78
CA GLY A 119 -4.27 -3.37 -0.45
C GLY A 119 -5.79 -3.36 -0.32
N LEU A 120 -6.43 -4.54 -0.28
CA LEU A 120 -7.89 -4.65 -0.18
C LEU A 120 -8.43 -3.91 1.04
N GLU A 121 -7.86 -4.16 2.21
CA GLU A 121 -8.29 -3.54 3.47
C GLU A 121 -7.97 -2.05 3.51
N ARG A 122 -6.79 -1.65 3.01
CA ARG A 122 -6.39 -0.24 2.92
C ARG A 122 -7.34 0.54 2.00
N MET A 123 -7.62 0.00 0.83
CA MET A 123 -8.55 0.61 -0.12
C MET A 123 -9.97 0.68 0.43
N THR A 124 -10.44 -0.39 1.08
CA THR A 124 -11.75 -0.43 1.74
C THR A 124 -11.83 0.60 2.86
N ALA A 125 -10.80 0.75 3.68
CA ALA A 125 -10.75 1.76 4.72
C ALA A 125 -10.89 3.19 4.17
N VAL A 126 -10.15 3.50 3.11
CA VAL A 126 -10.25 4.80 2.42
C VAL A 126 -11.68 5.03 1.90
N LEU A 127 -12.28 4.05 1.25
CA LEU A 127 -13.64 4.16 0.70
C LEU A 127 -14.73 4.27 1.80
N GLN A 128 -14.48 3.68 2.97
CA GLN A 128 -15.36 3.77 4.13
C GLN A 128 -15.03 4.96 5.07
N ASN A 129 -14.15 5.89 4.64
CA ASN A 129 -13.73 7.06 5.40
C ASN A 129 -13.16 6.73 6.79
N THR A 130 -12.40 5.66 6.90
CA THR A 130 -11.63 5.33 8.10
C THR A 130 -10.14 5.18 7.76
N HIS A 131 -9.26 5.46 8.73
CA HIS A 131 -7.81 5.23 8.59
C HIS A 131 -7.37 3.90 9.22
N ASP A 132 -8.24 3.27 10.01
CA ASP A 132 -7.96 2.00 10.68
C ASP A 132 -8.57 0.85 9.89
N ASN A 133 -7.73 -0.04 9.37
CA ASN A 133 -8.13 -1.22 8.60
C ASN A 133 -9.09 -2.15 9.38
N TYR A 134 -8.97 -2.20 10.72
CA TYR A 134 -9.87 -2.99 11.57
C TYR A 134 -11.23 -2.33 11.76
N ASN A 135 -11.39 -1.07 11.36
CA ASN A 135 -12.68 -0.37 11.40
C ASN A 135 -13.53 -0.52 10.15
N ILE A 136 -13.07 -1.29 9.15
CA ILE A 136 -13.90 -1.65 8.00
C ILE A 136 -14.98 -2.65 8.38
N ASP A 137 -16.05 -2.67 7.61
CA ASP A 137 -17.23 -3.51 7.87
C ASP A 137 -16.90 -5.01 7.97
N HIS A 138 -16.00 -5.49 7.13
CA HIS A 138 -15.55 -6.88 7.11
C HIS A 138 -14.90 -7.27 8.44
N PHE A 139 -13.90 -6.54 8.91
CA PHE A 139 -13.23 -6.84 10.17
C PHE A 139 -14.13 -6.62 11.38
N LYS A 140 -14.99 -5.61 11.36
CA LYS A 140 -16.00 -5.42 12.43
C LYS A 140 -16.90 -6.64 12.62
N LYS A 141 -17.34 -7.25 11.51
CA LYS A 141 -18.16 -8.48 11.55
C LYS A 141 -17.40 -9.66 12.15
N ILE A 142 -16.14 -9.87 11.73
CA ILE A 142 -15.32 -10.98 12.26
C ILE A 142 -15.03 -10.77 13.74
N MET A 143 -14.62 -9.56 14.15
CA MET A 143 -14.37 -9.25 15.55
C MET A 143 -15.65 -9.38 16.41
N GLY A 144 -16.80 -8.94 15.88
CA GLY A 144 -18.08 -9.11 16.55
C GLY A 144 -18.41 -10.58 16.81
N ALA A 145 -18.29 -11.43 15.78
CA ALA A 145 -18.48 -12.87 15.92
C ALA A 145 -17.49 -13.50 16.93
N SER A 146 -16.22 -13.08 16.88
CA SER A 146 -15.22 -13.51 17.87
C SER A 146 -15.63 -13.14 19.30
N SER A 147 -16.13 -11.92 19.50
CA SER A 147 -16.62 -11.46 20.82
C SER A 147 -17.77 -12.29 21.34
N GLU A 148 -18.73 -12.62 20.48
CA GLU A 148 -19.90 -13.44 20.84
C GLU A 148 -19.50 -14.88 21.20
N ILE A 149 -18.69 -15.53 20.37
CA ILE A 149 -18.23 -16.91 20.58
C ILE A 149 -17.41 -17.04 21.86
N LEU A 150 -16.49 -16.12 22.08
CA LEU A 150 -15.57 -16.14 23.23
C LEU A 150 -16.23 -15.56 24.51
N LYS A 151 -17.42 -14.98 24.40
CA LYS A 151 -18.08 -14.23 25.50
C LYS A 151 -17.13 -13.18 26.10
N SER A 152 -16.33 -12.54 25.27
CA SER A 152 -15.33 -11.55 25.64
C SER A 152 -15.66 -10.23 24.95
N PRO A 153 -15.93 -9.14 25.68
CA PRO A 153 -16.24 -7.85 25.07
C PRO A 153 -15.04 -7.29 24.33
N ILE A 154 -15.30 -6.48 23.30
CA ILE A 154 -14.24 -5.73 22.60
C ILE A 154 -14.02 -4.42 23.34
N ASP A 155 -12.97 -4.36 24.13
CA ASP A 155 -12.56 -3.19 24.91
C ASP A 155 -11.04 -2.97 24.81
N ASN A 156 -10.52 -1.96 25.50
CA ASN A 156 -9.09 -1.61 25.46
C ASN A 156 -8.15 -2.75 25.88
N LYS A 157 -8.64 -3.76 26.62
CA LYS A 157 -7.82 -4.90 27.08
C LYS A 157 -7.85 -6.07 26.09
N THR A 158 -8.94 -6.22 25.35
CA THR A 158 -9.21 -7.38 24.50
C THR A 158 -9.13 -7.08 23.01
N ILE A 159 -9.21 -5.81 22.60
CA ILE A 159 -9.25 -5.41 21.19
C ILE A 159 -8.06 -5.93 20.38
N ALA A 160 -6.85 -5.93 20.95
CA ALA A 160 -5.67 -6.44 20.26
C ALA A 160 -5.82 -7.93 19.92
N SER A 161 -6.34 -8.73 20.86
CA SER A 161 -6.59 -10.17 20.65
C SER A 161 -7.66 -10.41 19.58
N HIS A 162 -8.75 -9.64 19.61
CA HIS A 162 -9.80 -9.74 18.59
C HIS A 162 -9.29 -9.35 17.19
N ARG A 163 -8.41 -8.34 17.09
CA ARG A 163 -7.73 -7.96 15.84
C ARG A 163 -6.85 -9.09 15.31
N VAL A 164 -6.04 -9.70 16.15
CA VAL A 164 -5.19 -10.85 15.77
C VAL A 164 -6.05 -12.02 15.27
N ILE A 165 -7.12 -12.37 15.97
CA ILE A 165 -8.05 -13.43 15.55
C ILE A 165 -8.65 -13.10 14.17
N ALA A 166 -9.12 -11.88 13.99
CA ALA A 166 -9.76 -11.46 12.75
C ALA A 166 -8.78 -11.47 11.56
N ASP A 167 -7.57 -10.96 11.76
CA ASP A 167 -6.50 -10.96 10.76
C ASP A 167 -6.11 -12.39 10.35
N HIS A 168 -5.83 -13.26 11.31
CA HIS A 168 -5.41 -14.62 11.05
C HIS A 168 -6.53 -15.45 10.41
N LEU A 169 -7.77 -15.27 10.84
CA LEU A 169 -8.91 -15.95 10.21
C LEU A 169 -9.10 -15.50 8.76
N ARG A 170 -9.00 -14.19 8.51
CA ARG A 170 -9.06 -13.63 7.15
C ARG A 170 -7.96 -14.22 6.27
N ALA A 171 -6.70 -14.17 6.72
CA ALA A 171 -5.56 -14.68 5.98
C ALA A 171 -5.68 -16.20 5.71
N SER A 172 -6.02 -16.97 6.74
CA SER A 172 -6.20 -18.43 6.62
C SER A 172 -7.33 -18.79 5.65
N SER A 173 -8.43 -18.04 5.68
CA SER A 173 -9.57 -18.28 4.76
C SER A 173 -9.15 -18.11 3.30
N PHE A 174 -8.34 -17.12 2.97
CA PHE A 174 -7.85 -16.93 1.60
C PHE A 174 -6.81 -17.97 1.17
N LEU A 175 -6.04 -18.53 2.11
CA LEU A 175 -5.06 -19.58 1.82
C LEU A 175 -5.71 -20.96 1.60
N ILE A 176 -6.90 -21.17 2.12
CA ILE A 176 -7.63 -22.46 2.02
C ILE A 176 -8.57 -22.48 0.80
N ALA A 177 -9.09 -21.31 0.40
CA ALA A 177 -9.99 -21.18 -0.74
C ALA A 177 -9.26 -21.36 -2.07
#